data_d04faa99e5e6464ab4fbc000a02f8deb
#
_entry.id   d04faa99e5e6464ab4fbc000a02f8deb
#
_cell.length_a   1.000
_cell.length_b   1.000
_cell.length_c   1.000
_cell.angle_alpha   90.00
_cell.angle_beta   90.00
_cell.angle_gamma   90.00
#
_symmetry.space_group_name_H-M   'P 1'
#
loop_
_entity.id
_entity.type
_entity.pdbx_description
1 polymer ?
#
loop_
_entity_poly.entity_id
_entity_poly.type
_entity_poly.pdbx_seq_one_letter_code
_entity_poly.pdbx_strand_id
1 'polypeptide(L)' 'MRLDRYDQQILQVLQHDGRINNQDLAERIGLSPSPCLRRVRALEESGLIMGYRAMLDAKKLGLTLIAL' A
#
# COMPACT_ATOMS: atom_id res chain seq x y z
N MET A 1 10.84 0.66 -14.11
CA MET A 1 9.38 0.68 -14.32
C MET A 1 8.89 2.10 -14.54
N ARG A 2 8.07 2.29 -15.53
CA ARG A 2 7.54 3.61 -15.83
C ARG A 2 6.20 3.80 -15.16
N LEU A 3 6.10 4.80 -14.29
CA LEU A 3 4.90 5.07 -13.52
C LEU A 3 4.00 6.06 -14.25
N ASP A 4 2.75 5.69 -14.43
CA ASP A 4 1.77 6.62 -14.93
C ASP A 4 1.01 7.26 -13.76
N ARG A 5 0.03 8.07 -14.11
CA ARG A 5 -0.76 8.82 -13.13
C ARG A 5 -1.50 7.90 -12.14
N TYR A 6 -2.04 6.80 -12.62
CA TYR A 6 -2.75 5.85 -11.76
C TYR A 6 -1.79 5.15 -10.81
N ASP A 7 -0.61 4.76 -11.29
CA ASP A 7 0.39 4.14 -10.43
C ASP A 7 0.81 5.08 -9.31
N GLN A 8 1.01 6.35 -9.62
CA GLN A 8 1.38 7.34 -8.63
C GLN A 8 0.28 7.53 -7.59
N GLN A 9 -0.98 7.53 -8.01
CA GLN A 9 -2.10 7.66 -7.09
C GLN A 9 -2.21 6.43 -6.18
N ILE A 10 -2.01 5.24 -6.73
CA ILE A 10 -2.00 4.01 -5.95
C ILE A 10 -0.94 4.09 -4.85
N LEU A 11 0.27 4.46 -5.22
CA LEU A 11 1.37 4.55 -4.25
C LEU A 11 1.07 5.57 -3.17
N GLN A 12 0.50 6.70 -3.54
CA GLN A 12 0.16 7.73 -2.58
C GLN A 12 -0.87 7.25 -1.57
N VAL A 13 -1.93 6.58 -2.03
CA VAL A 13 -2.96 6.04 -1.14
C VAL A 13 -2.37 4.97 -0.22
N LEU A 14 -1.57 4.05 -0.77
CA LEU A 14 -1.01 2.95 0.00
C LEU A 14 -0.03 3.42 1.06
N GLN A 15 0.66 4.54 0.84
CA GLN A 15 1.54 5.12 1.85
C GLN A 15 0.78 5.62 3.07
N HIS A 16 -0.47 6.03 2.88
CA HIS A 16 -1.31 6.51 3.97
C HIS A 16 -2.16 5.42 4.59
N ASP A 17 -2.56 4.43 3.78
CA ASP A 17 -3.42 3.35 4.24
C ASP A 17 -3.04 2.05 3.51
N GLY A 18 -2.06 1.35 4.06
CA GLY A 18 -1.60 0.09 3.51
C GLY A 18 -2.58 -1.07 3.69
N ARG A 19 -3.64 -0.88 4.47
CA ARG A 19 -4.66 -1.90 4.71
C ARG A 19 -5.89 -1.73 3.83
N ILE A 20 -5.92 -0.71 3.02
CA ILE A 20 -7.06 -0.47 2.13
C ILE A 20 -7.26 -1.68 1.22
N ASN A 21 -8.52 -2.11 1.04
CA ASN A 21 -8.79 -3.19 0.10
C ASN A 21 -8.78 -2.67 -1.33
N ASN A 22 -8.70 -3.60 -2.28
CA ASN A 22 -8.60 -3.24 -3.70
C ASN A 22 -9.81 -2.49 -4.21
N GLN A 23 -11.00 -2.84 -3.74
CA GLN A 23 -12.23 -2.19 -4.17
C GLN A 23 -12.25 -0.72 -3.78
N ASP A 24 -11.89 -0.43 -2.53
CA ASP A 24 -11.84 0.96 -2.04
C ASP A 24 -10.73 1.74 -2.72
N LEU A 25 -9.58 1.10 -2.93
CA LEU A 25 -8.47 1.73 -3.64
C LEU A 25 -8.89 2.11 -5.06
N ALA A 26 -9.50 1.18 -5.78
CA ALA A 26 -9.96 1.43 -7.15
C ALA A 26 -10.93 2.60 -7.20
N GLU A 27 -11.85 2.65 -6.26
CA GLU A 27 -12.83 3.73 -6.18
C GLU A 27 -12.14 5.09 -5.97
N ARG A 28 -11.15 5.13 -5.10
CA ARG A 28 -10.41 6.38 -4.83
C ARG A 28 -9.68 6.93 -6.04
N ILE A 29 -9.16 6.05 -6.88
CA ILE A 29 -8.36 6.49 -8.04
C ILE A 29 -9.16 6.50 -9.33
N GLY A 30 -10.44 6.14 -9.28
CA GLY A 30 -11.31 6.19 -10.45
C GLY A 30 -11.09 5.06 -11.43
N LEU A 31 -10.72 3.88 -10.95
CA LEU A 31 -10.58 2.69 -11.78
C LEU A 31 -11.54 1.60 -11.32
N SER A 32 -11.85 0.68 -12.25
CA SER A 32 -12.52 -0.56 -11.90
C SER A 32 -11.57 -1.46 -11.08
N PRO A 33 -12.11 -2.37 -10.25
CA PRO A 33 -11.25 -3.19 -9.38
C PRO A 33 -10.23 -4.06 -10.12
N SER A 34 -10.58 -4.66 -11.25
CA SER A 34 -9.65 -5.54 -11.95
C SER A 34 -8.41 -4.83 -12.48
N PRO A 35 -8.53 -3.73 -13.24
CA PRO A 35 -7.34 -3.01 -13.66
C PRO A 35 -6.55 -2.42 -12.48
N CYS A 36 -7.22 -2.03 -11.41
CA CYS A 36 -6.55 -1.57 -10.20
C CYS A 36 -5.67 -2.66 -9.61
N LEU A 37 -6.22 -3.86 -9.46
CA LEU A 37 -5.47 -4.99 -8.91
C LEU A 37 -4.26 -5.35 -9.77
N ARG A 38 -4.41 -5.33 -11.09
CA ARG A 38 -3.28 -5.59 -12.00
C ARG A 38 -2.16 -4.59 -11.78
N ARG A 39 -2.49 -3.33 -11.59
CA ARG A 39 -1.48 -2.29 -11.35
C ARG A 39 -0.79 -2.49 -10.02
N VAL A 40 -1.54 -2.80 -8.97
CA VAL A 40 -0.96 -3.08 -7.65
C VAL A 40 0.01 -4.25 -7.73
N ARG A 41 -0.41 -5.34 -8.38
CA ARG A 41 0.45 -6.51 -8.53
C ARG A 41 1.72 -6.21 -9.33
N ALA A 42 1.61 -5.42 -10.37
CA ALA A 42 2.77 -5.02 -11.16
C ALA A 42 3.75 -4.20 -10.32
N LEU A 43 3.23 -3.31 -9.47
CA LEU A 43 4.07 -2.51 -8.59
C LEU A 43 4.75 -3.37 -7.54
N GLU A 44 4.06 -4.38 -7.02
CA GLU A 44 4.65 -5.34 -6.07
C GLU A 44 5.73 -6.18 -6.74
N GLU A 45 5.45 -6.71 -7.93
CA GLU A 45 6.39 -7.55 -8.66
C GLU A 45 7.64 -6.79 -9.08
N SER A 46 7.50 -5.51 -9.38
CA SER A 46 8.65 -4.68 -9.76
C SER A 46 9.61 -4.40 -8.59
N GLY A 47 9.17 -4.66 -7.37
CA GLY A 47 9.94 -4.36 -6.17
C GLY A 47 9.76 -2.94 -5.67
N LEU A 48 9.00 -2.11 -6.37
CA LEU A 48 8.75 -0.75 -5.92
C LEU A 48 7.94 -0.75 -4.62
N ILE A 49 6.94 -1.61 -4.54
CA ILE A 49 6.28 -1.90 -3.27
C ILE A 49 7.00 -3.10 -2.66
N MET A 50 7.80 -2.83 -1.64
CA MET A 50 8.62 -3.87 -1.01
C MET A 50 7.83 -4.70 0.00
N GLY A 51 6.70 -4.22 0.43
CA GLY A 51 5.87 -4.91 1.41
C GLY A 51 4.95 -3.94 2.12
N TYR A 52 4.20 -4.48 3.07
CA TYR A 52 3.25 -3.71 3.87
C TYR A 52 3.56 -3.97 5.34
N ARG A 53 3.61 -2.91 6.13
CA ARG A 53 3.96 -3.02 7.54
C ARG A 53 3.00 -2.22 8.40
N ALA A 54 2.72 -2.76 9.57
CA ALA A 54 2.00 -2.02 10.58
C ALA A 54 2.93 -1.00 11.22
N MET A 55 2.43 0.20 11.44
CA MET A 55 3.13 1.20 12.23
C MET A 55 2.64 1.09 13.66
N LEU A 56 3.59 0.94 14.57
CA LEU A 56 3.28 0.72 15.98
C LEU A 56 3.74 1.89 16.82
N ASP A 57 2.99 2.17 17.86
CA ASP A 57 3.37 3.19 18.83
C ASP A 57 4.23 2.53 19.92
N ALA A 58 5.52 2.84 19.91
CA ALA A 58 6.47 2.22 20.82
C ALA A 58 6.13 2.51 22.28
N LYS A 59 5.62 3.69 22.58
CA LYS A 59 5.26 4.05 23.95
C LYS A 59 4.11 3.21 24.48
N LYS A 60 3.11 2.95 23.63
CA LYS A 60 1.95 2.13 24.01
C LYS A 60 2.29 0.66 24.11
N LEU A 61 3.28 0.20 23.36
CA LEU A 61 3.74 -1.18 23.42
C LEU A 61 4.49 -1.50 24.69
N GLY A 62 5.14 -0.52 25.25
CA GLY A 62 6.02 -0.73 26.38
C GLY A 62 7.30 -1.44 25.97
N LEU A 63 8.05 -1.95 26.94
CA LEU A 63 9.35 -2.55 26.71
C LEU A 63 9.29 -4.00 26.25
N THR A 64 8.13 -4.63 26.32
CA THR A 64 8.00 -6.07 26.11
C THR A 64 8.42 -6.49 24.71
N LEU A 65 8.03 -5.72 23.69
CA LEU A 65 8.35 -6.05 22.30
C LEU A 65 9.71 -5.54 21.88
N ILE A 66 10.25 -4.61 22.61
CA ILE A 66 11.57 -4.05 22.30
C ILE A 66 12.69 -5.01 22.67
N ALA A 67 12.39 -5.94 23.56
CA ALA A 67 13.36 -6.93 24.01
C ALA A 67 13.81 -7.91 22.93
N LEU A 68 13.15 -7.88 21.80
CA LEU A 68 13.58 -8.70 20.69
C LEU A 68 14.92 -8.23 20.13
#